data_e3306fb085de2246f6e69aa1355a4a5d
#
_entry.id   e3306fb085de2246f6e69aa1355a4a5d
#
_cell.length_a   1.000
_cell.length_b   1.000
_cell.length_c   1.000
_cell.angle_alpha   90.00
_cell.angle_beta   90.00
_cell.angle_gamma   90.00
#
_symmetry.space_group_name_H-M   'P 1'
#
loop_
_entity.id
_entity.type
_entity.pdbx_description
1 polymer ?
#
loop_
_entity_poly.entity_id
_entity_poly.type
_entity_poly.pdbx_seq_one_letter_code
_entity_poly.pdbx_strand_id
1 'polypeptide(L)'
;MIMTTIKQFVEAARALLTNPRALAILATLYALLLATLAGFVKIREATLWQVAVTLLSLVLIPLEFFVLQAAILLHARTQKFHWAQIVRDAIKLAVVTIPIVLLGFLVSYLLNKWQAHYLAAEPLLTLPSAKAPPAPRPLHWPTVLFATVRLLLLGVALPLAAIKLWIEVTAQDVRTALGGGFKTVLQRVGNALARACEFDSVLTYALGLIIFVLVPYAILFVRIPANGTKTDFAVFIARLLLVFLFTLIGWIVALATLTKIETSTAVPVSAIPDAPAEARA
;
A
#
# COMPACT_ATOMS: atom_id res chain seq x y z
N MET A 1 2.07 -21.00 -12.39
CA MET A 1 1.49 -19.75 -11.94
C MET A 1 2.06 -19.34 -10.58
N ILE A 2 1.72 -19.95 -9.44
CA ILE A 2 2.27 -19.57 -8.11
C ILE A 2 3.82 -19.52 -8.10
N MET A 3 4.46 -20.55 -8.63
CA MET A 3 5.93 -20.66 -8.68
C MET A 3 6.57 -19.52 -9.50
N THR A 4 5.90 -19.08 -10.56
CA THR A 4 6.37 -17.97 -11.41
C THR A 4 6.29 -16.64 -10.65
N THR A 5 5.21 -16.40 -9.94
CA THR A 5 5.00 -15.18 -9.12
C THR A 5 6.02 -15.10 -7.98
N ILE A 6 6.26 -16.22 -7.28
CA ILE A 6 7.28 -16.29 -6.22
C ILE A 6 8.68 -16.01 -6.81
N LYS A 7 9.00 -16.60 -7.96
CA LYS A 7 10.29 -16.37 -8.64
C LYS A 7 10.48 -14.91 -9.00
N GLN A 8 9.47 -14.26 -9.59
CA GLN A 8 9.49 -12.82 -9.91
C GLN A 8 9.67 -11.96 -8.67
N PHE A 9 9.03 -12.33 -7.55
CA PHE A 9 9.15 -11.63 -6.27
C PHE A 9 10.59 -11.73 -5.72
N VAL A 10 11.20 -12.92 -5.75
CA VAL A 10 12.59 -13.14 -5.32
C VAL A 10 13.58 -12.41 -6.23
N GLU A 11 13.36 -12.41 -7.55
CA GLU A 11 14.18 -11.67 -8.49
C GLU A 11 14.10 -10.14 -8.28
N ALA A 12 12.91 -9.60 -7.99
CA ALA A 12 12.74 -8.21 -7.64
C ALA A 12 13.47 -7.83 -6.35
N ALA A 13 13.38 -8.69 -5.33
CA ALA A 13 14.11 -8.52 -4.07
C ALA A 13 15.63 -8.54 -4.29
N ARG A 14 16.13 -9.49 -5.07
CA ARG A 14 17.56 -9.58 -5.41
C ARG A 14 18.03 -8.35 -6.18
N ALA A 15 17.28 -7.90 -7.19
CA ALA A 15 17.61 -6.72 -7.98
C ALA A 15 17.69 -5.44 -7.12
N LEU A 16 16.81 -5.29 -6.13
CA LEU A 16 16.86 -4.17 -5.18
C LEU A 16 18.10 -4.24 -4.28
N LEU A 17 18.38 -5.41 -3.70
CA LEU A 17 19.50 -5.59 -2.77
C LEU A 17 20.87 -5.48 -3.45
N THR A 18 20.95 -5.75 -4.75
CA THR A 18 22.19 -5.58 -5.54
C THR A 18 22.44 -4.12 -5.97
N ASN A 19 21.45 -3.23 -5.78
CA ASN A 19 21.59 -1.81 -6.12
C ASN A 19 21.57 -0.92 -4.86
N PRO A 20 22.72 -0.78 -4.14
CA PRO A 20 22.76 -0.04 -2.88
C PRO A 20 22.45 1.46 -3.04
N ARG A 21 22.69 2.05 -4.22
CA ARG A 21 22.34 3.46 -4.47
C ARG A 21 20.83 3.65 -4.52
N ALA A 22 20.13 2.76 -5.21
CA ALA A 22 18.67 2.81 -5.27
C ALA A 22 18.06 2.61 -3.88
N LEU A 23 18.54 1.61 -3.15
CA LEU A 23 18.09 1.36 -1.78
C LEU A 23 18.34 2.55 -0.87
N ALA A 24 19.50 3.20 -0.94
CA ALA A 24 19.82 4.39 -0.14
C ALA A 24 18.88 5.56 -0.46
N ILE A 25 18.61 5.87 -1.74
CA ILE A 25 17.68 6.94 -2.13
C ILE A 25 16.28 6.65 -1.60
N LEU A 26 15.76 5.44 -1.82
CA LEU A 26 14.42 5.06 -1.37
C LEU A 26 14.31 5.01 0.16
N ALA A 27 15.36 4.55 0.85
CA ALA A 27 15.45 4.57 2.31
C ALA A 27 15.45 6.01 2.86
N THR A 28 16.14 6.94 2.19
CA THR A 28 16.16 8.36 2.59
C THR A 28 14.77 8.99 2.42
N LEU A 29 14.09 8.75 1.29
CA LEU A 29 12.73 9.25 1.07
C LEU A 29 11.75 8.68 2.10
N TYR A 30 11.88 7.40 2.41
CA TYR A 30 11.04 6.74 3.42
C TYR A 30 11.33 7.25 4.84
N ALA A 31 12.61 7.46 5.18
CA ALA A 31 13.01 8.04 6.46
C ALA A 31 12.48 9.47 6.62
N LEU A 32 12.51 10.28 5.55
CA LEU A 32 11.95 11.63 5.55
C LEU A 32 10.45 11.59 5.83
N LEU A 33 9.69 10.76 5.13
CA LEU A 33 8.26 10.57 5.35
C LEU A 33 7.96 10.17 6.81
N LEU A 34 8.72 9.22 7.37
CA LEU A 34 8.55 8.82 8.77
C LEU A 34 8.93 9.93 9.75
N ALA A 35 9.95 10.71 9.45
CA ALA A 35 10.36 11.85 10.29
C ALA A 35 9.28 12.94 10.29
N THR A 36 8.70 13.27 9.13
CA THR A 36 7.60 14.22 9.00
C THR A 36 6.37 13.71 9.76
N LEU A 37 6.02 12.44 9.61
CA LEU A 37 4.90 11.81 10.33
C LEU A 37 5.14 11.82 11.86
N ALA A 38 6.34 11.47 12.32
CA ALA A 38 6.69 11.51 13.73
C ALA A 38 6.67 12.94 14.29
N GLY A 39 7.12 13.92 13.49
CA GLY A 39 7.00 15.35 13.80
C GLY A 39 5.55 15.76 13.98
N PHE A 40 4.69 15.42 13.01
CA PHE A 40 3.25 15.70 13.06
C PHE A 40 2.57 15.17 14.33
N VAL A 41 2.84 13.92 14.69
CA VAL A 41 2.25 13.31 15.92
C VAL A 41 2.73 13.96 17.21
N LYS A 42 3.92 14.57 17.22
CA LYS A 42 4.50 15.23 18.40
C LYS A 42 4.08 16.69 18.56
N ILE A 43 3.52 17.32 17.52
CA ILE A 43 3.08 18.72 17.60
C ILE A 43 1.88 18.82 18.54
N ARG A 44 2.01 19.70 19.56
CA ARG A 44 0.89 20.07 20.45
C ARG A 44 0.28 21.37 19.92
N GLU A 45 -1.02 21.39 19.67
CA GLU A 45 -1.73 22.54 19.10
C GLU A 45 -2.01 23.61 20.18
N ALA A 46 -0.93 24.25 20.70
CA ALA A 46 -1.06 25.27 21.75
C ALA A 46 -0.80 26.70 21.22
N THR A 47 -0.14 26.85 20.07
CA THR A 47 0.21 28.17 19.51
C THR A 47 -0.12 28.24 18.01
N LEU A 48 -0.31 29.47 17.50
CA LEU A 48 -0.64 29.72 16.08
C LEU A 48 0.43 29.14 15.14
N TRP A 49 1.72 29.21 15.55
CA TRP A 49 2.82 28.61 14.79
C TRP A 49 2.69 27.07 14.70
N GLN A 50 2.31 26.43 15.78
CA GLN A 50 2.10 24.98 15.80
C GLN A 50 0.97 24.55 14.89
N VAL A 51 -0.12 25.30 14.85
CA VAL A 51 -1.22 25.09 13.89
C VAL A 51 -0.74 25.22 12.45
N ALA A 52 0.08 26.26 12.14
CA ALA A 52 0.66 26.41 10.82
C ALA A 52 1.56 25.23 10.42
N VAL A 53 2.40 24.72 11.33
CA VAL A 53 3.24 23.53 11.11
C VAL A 53 2.39 22.27 10.93
N THR A 54 1.32 22.10 11.69
CA THR A 54 0.35 21.00 11.52
C THR A 54 -0.29 21.02 10.14
N LEU A 55 -0.75 22.19 9.68
CA LEU A 55 -1.34 22.34 8.34
C LEU A 55 -0.31 22.08 7.23
N LEU A 56 0.92 22.56 7.40
CA LEU A 56 2.01 22.26 6.47
C LEU A 56 2.31 20.76 6.41
N SER A 57 2.39 20.09 7.55
CA SER A 57 2.66 18.66 7.64
C SER A 57 1.53 17.84 7.00
N LEU A 58 0.28 18.28 7.13
CA LEU A 58 -0.89 17.64 6.50
C LEU A 58 -0.80 17.61 4.97
N VAL A 59 -0.15 18.61 4.37
CA VAL A 59 0.11 18.65 2.91
C VAL A 59 1.40 17.91 2.57
N LEU A 60 2.43 18.04 3.40
CA LEU A 60 3.76 17.48 3.12
C LEU A 60 3.78 15.95 3.18
N ILE A 61 3.09 15.34 4.16
CA ILE A 61 3.02 13.88 4.32
C ILE A 61 2.47 13.19 3.06
N PRO A 62 1.30 13.56 2.51
CA PRO A 62 0.82 12.97 1.27
C PRO A 62 1.76 13.24 0.09
N LEU A 63 2.37 14.42 0.01
CA LEU A 63 3.31 14.76 -1.05
C LEU A 63 4.55 13.84 -1.01
N GLU A 64 5.18 13.69 0.15
CA GLU A 64 6.32 12.79 0.36
C GLU A 64 5.95 11.34 0.07
N PHE A 65 4.75 10.91 0.49
CA PHE A 65 4.23 9.58 0.18
C PHE A 65 4.14 9.35 -1.34
N PHE A 66 3.54 10.25 -2.10
CA PHE A 66 3.42 10.09 -3.55
C PHE A 66 4.75 10.23 -4.27
N VAL A 67 5.68 11.05 -3.79
CA VAL A 67 7.05 11.12 -4.31
C VAL A 67 7.77 9.79 -4.11
N LEU A 68 7.64 9.17 -2.96
CA LEU A 68 8.20 7.84 -2.69
C LEU A 68 7.60 6.79 -3.63
N GLN A 69 6.26 6.76 -3.81
CA GLN A 69 5.60 5.80 -4.70
C GLN A 69 6.05 6.00 -6.16
N ALA A 70 6.10 7.25 -6.64
CA ALA A 70 6.57 7.57 -7.99
C ALA A 70 8.04 7.16 -8.20
N ALA A 71 8.90 7.39 -7.19
CA ALA A 71 10.30 6.97 -7.24
C ALA A 71 10.46 5.44 -7.34
N ILE A 72 9.67 4.67 -6.57
CA ILE A 72 9.67 3.21 -6.61
C ILE A 72 9.21 2.72 -7.99
N LEU A 73 8.09 3.22 -8.50
CA LEU A 73 7.54 2.80 -9.79
C LEU A 73 8.46 3.16 -10.95
N LEU A 74 9.04 4.35 -10.94
CA LEU A 74 10.01 4.76 -11.97
C LEU A 74 11.27 3.89 -11.92
N HIS A 75 11.81 3.63 -10.71
CA HIS A 75 12.97 2.76 -10.54
C HIS A 75 12.67 1.32 -11.00
N ALA A 76 11.50 0.78 -10.67
CA ALA A 76 11.08 -0.57 -11.09
C ALA A 76 11.08 -0.73 -12.62
N ARG A 77 10.77 0.34 -13.38
CA ARG A 77 10.69 0.34 -14.85
C ARG A 77 12.03 0.65 -15.53
N THR A 78 12.72 1.69 -15.06
CA THR A 78 13.85 2.27 -15.79
C THR A 78 15.20 2.02 -15.15
N GLN A 79 15.23 1.55 -13.91
CA GLN A 79 16.41 1.39 -13.05
C GLN A 79 17.18 2.71 -12.83
N LYS A 80 16.55 3.87 -13.13
CA LYS A 80 17.14 5.21 -13.02
C LYS A 80 16.20 6.15 -12.25
N PHE A 81 16.78 7.18 -11.64
CA PHE A 81 16.03 8.25 -10.97
C PHE A 81 16.12 9.54 -11.78
N HIS A 82 14.98 10.01 -12.28
CA HIS A 82 14.83 11.32 -12.92
C HIS A 82 13.88 12.18 -12.10
N TRP A 83 14.43 13.07 -11.29
CA TRP A 83 13.66 13.84 -10.30
C TRP A 83 12.48 14.62 -10.89
N ALA A 84 12.69 15.28 -12.05
CA ALA A 84 11.59 15.98 -12.73
C ALA A 84 10.43 15.06 -13.12
N GLN A 85 10.73 13.81 -13.50
CA GLN A 85 9.72 12.81 -13.80
C GLN A 85 9.05 12.29 -12.54
N ILE A 86 9.82 12.05 -11.46
CA ILE A 86 9.28 11.62 -10.16
C ILE A 86 8.26 12.63 -9.63
N VAL A 87 8.58 13.92 -9.63
CA VAL A 87 7.66 14.97 -9.16
C VAL A 87 6.40 15.03 -10.02
N ARG A 88 6.55 14.97 -11.35
CA ARG A 88 5.42 14.95 -12.27
C ARG A 88 4.52 13.73 -12.07
N ASP A 89 5.13 12.56 -11.89
CA ASP A 89 4.40 11.32 -11.65
C ASP A 89 3.74 11.33 -10.27
N ALA A 90 4.38 11.87 -9.23
CA ALA A 90 3.80 12.05 -7.90
C ALA A 90 2.50 12.88 -7.94
N ILE A 91 2.48 13.97 -8.70
CA ILE A 91 1.27 14.79 -8.89
C ILE A 91 0.15 13.99 -9.57
N LYS A 92 0.49 13.23 -10.64
CA LYS A 92 -0.50 12.34 -11.30
C LYS A 92 -1.08 11.32 -10.32
N LEU A 93 -0.21 10.66 -9.54
CA LEU A 93 -0.62 9.68 -8.54
C LEU A 93 -1.55 10.31 -7.49
N ALA A 94 -1.22 11.50 -6.99
CA ALA A 94 -2.03 12.20 -6.01
C ALA A 94 -3.45 12.46 -6.56
N VAL A 95 -3.56 13.02 -7.77
CA VAL A 95 -4.85 13.35 -8.39
C VAL A 95 -5.70 12.10 -8.64
N VAL A 96 -5.09 11.03 -9.17
CA VAL A 96 -5.80 9.81 -9.54
C VAL A 96 -6.20 8.98 -8.30
N THR A 97 -5.53 9.19 -7.17
CA THR A 97 -5.86 8.49 -5.91
C THR A 97 -7.10 9.08 -5.24
N ILE A 98 -7.44 10.36 -5.47
CA ILE A 98 -8.59 11.01 -4.84
C ILE A 98 -9.91 10.21 -4.99
N PRO A 99 -10.33 9.75 -6.18
CA PRO A 99 -11.54 8.95 -6.34
C PRO A 99 -11.52 7.65 -5.54
N ILE A 100 -10.36 6.98 -5.45
CA ILE A 100 -10.22 5.74 -4.68
C ILE A 100 -10.35 6.01 -3.18
N VAL A 101 -9.78 7.09 -2.69
CA VAL A 101 -9.92 7.52 -1.29
C VAL A 101 -11.37 7.85 -0.97
N LEU A 102 -12.07 8.59 -1.85
CA LEU A 102 -13.49 8.89 -1.69
C LEU A 102 -14.34 7.61 -1.69
N LEU A 103 -14.03 6.66 -2.58
CA LEU A 103 -14.68 5.35 -2.58
C LEU A 103 -14.41 4.59 -1.27
N GLY A 104 -13.19 4.65 -0.74
CA GLY A 104 -12.83 4.05 0.55
C GLY A 104 -13.63 4.65 1.71
N PHE A 105 -13.81 5.96 1.75
CA PHE A 105 -14.67 6.61 2.73
C PHE A 105 -16.13 6.18 2.59
N LEU A 106 -16.66 6.12 1.37
CA LEU A 106 -18.02 5.67 1.11
C LEU A 106 -18.23 4.23 1.58
N VAL A 107 -17.33 3.31 1.21
CA VAL A 107 -17.39 1.90 1.63
C VAL A 107 -17.30 1.79 3.15
N SER A 108 -16.39 2.53 3.79
CA SER A 108 -16.25 2.55 5.25
C SER A 108 -17.53 3.05 5.93
N TYR A 109 -18.13 4.12 5.41
CA TYR A 109 -19.39 4.67 5.91
C TYR A 109 -20.55 3.66 5.79
N LEU A 110 -20.69 3.02 4.63
CA LEU A 110 -21.73 2.01 4.41
C LEU A 110 -21.55 0.79 5.31
N LEU A 111 -20.33 0.28 5.46
CA LEU A 111 -20.02 -0.84 6.35
C LEU A 111 -20.32 -0.50 7.81
N ASN A 112 -19.97 0.71 8.26
CA ASN A 112 -20.30 1.18 9.62
C ASN A 112 -21.81 1.26 9.85
N LYS A 113 -22.55 1.80 8.87
CA LYS A 113 -24.02 1.90 8.95
C LYS A 113 -24.66 0.52 9.01
N TRP A 114 -24.22 -0.41 8.17
CA TRP A 114 -24.72 -1.79 8.18
C TRP A 114 -24.38 -2.49 9.50
N GLN A 115 -23.13 -2.41 9.94
CA GLN A 115 -22.70 -2.98 11.20
C GLN A 115 -23.56 -2.46 12.37
N ALA A 116 -23.81 -1.15 12.45
CA ALA A 116 -24.64 -0.56 13.49
C ALA A 116 -26.09 -1.09 13.42
N HIS A 117 -26.65 -1.29 12.22
CA HIS A 117 -27.99 -1.84 12.05
C HIS A 117 -28.09 -3.28 12.57
N TYR A 118 -27.13 -4.13 12.25
CA TYR A 118 -27.13 -5.54 12.68
C TYR A 118 -26.76 -5.74 14.15
N LEU A 119 -25.88 -4.90 14.71
CA LEU A 119 -25.49 -5.00 16.12
C LEU A 119 -26.50 -4.33 17.09
N ALA A 120 -27.27 -3.32 16.61
CA ALA A 120 -28.32 -2.69 17.41
C ALA A 120 -29.50 -3.64 17.70
N ALA A 121 -29.65 -4.72 16.97
CA ALA A 121 -30.69 -5.73 17.17
C ALA A 121 -30.39 -6.74 18.29
N GLU A 122 -29.17 -6.71 18.88
CA GLU A 122 -28.86 -7.57 20.03
C GLU A 122 -29.33 -6.94 21.33
N PRO A 123 -30.13 -7.68 22.15
CA PRO A 123 -30.45 -7.21 23.49
C PRO A 123 -29.17 -7.05 24.29
N LEU A 124 -29.02 -5.89 24.94
CA LEU A 124 -27.97 -5.62 25.94
C LEU A 124 -27.91 -6.79 26.92
N LEU A 125 -26.99 -7.71 26.68
CA LEU A 125 -26.75 -8.80 27.62
C LEU A 125 -26.47 -8.18 28.97
N THR A 126 -27.33 -8.52 29.95
CA THR A 126 -27.27 -8.09 31.34
C THR A 126 -25.83 -7.99 31.84
N LEU A 127 -25.49 -6.83 32.40
CA LEU A 127 -24.19 -6.56 33.01
C LEU A 127 -23.78 -7.76 33.89
N PRO A 128 -22.62 -8.38 33.68
CA PRO A 128 -22.19 -9.50 34.48
C PRO A 128 -22.07 -9.01 35.93
N SER A 129 -22.69 -9.74 36.84
CA SER A 129 -22.58 -9.51 38.26
C SER A 129 -21.10 -9.44 38.63
N ALA A 130 -20.67 -8.40 39.34
CA ALA A 130 -19.28 -8.08 39.68
C ALA A 130 -18.51 -9.18 40.47
N LYS A 131 -19.10 -10.35 40.71
CA LYS A 131 -18.54 -11.44 41.51
C LYS A 131 -18.20 -12.71 40.71
N ALA A 132 -18.51 -12.80 39.43
CA ALA A 132 -18.16 -14.00 38.66
C ALA A 132 -16.91 -13.71 37.75
N PRO A 133 -15.95 -14.66 37.66
CA PRO A 133 -14.85 -14.53 36.70
C PRO A 133 -15.44 -14.36 35.31
N PRO A 134 -14.87 -13.46 34.45
CA PRO A 134 -15.41 -13.21 33.15
C PRO A 134 -15.42 -14.51 32.34
N ALA A 135 -16.61 -15.04 32.07
CA ALA A 135 -16.76 -16.17 31.15
C ALA A 135 -16.18 -15.80 29.79
N PRO A 136 -15.51 -16.73 29.09
CA PRO A 136 -15.01 -16.47 27.76
C PRO A 136 -16.17 -16.01 26.88
N ARG A 137 -16.08 -14.77 26.36
CA ARG A 137 -17.14 -14.20 25.53
C ARG A 137 -17.29 -15.07 24.28
N PRO A 138 -18.50 -15.54 23.94
CA PRO A 138 -18.72 -16.31 22.73
C PRO A 138 -18.30 -15.48 21.51
N LEU A 139 -17.69 -16.14 20.54
CA LEU A 139 -17.24 -15.49 19.31
C LEU A 139 -18.46 -14.94 18.56
N HIS A 140 -18.53 -13.63 18.43
CA HIS A 140 -19.65 -12.96 17.75
C HIS A 140 -19.41 -12.94 16.24
N TRP A 141 -19.96 -13.95 15.54
CA TRP A 141 -19.76 -14.15 14.11
C TRP A 141 -20.05 -12.93 13.23
N PRO A 142 -21.14 -12.13 13.44
CA PRO A 142 -21.37 -10.94 12.67
C PRO A 142 -20.23 -9.92 12.76
N THR A 143 -19.68 -9.71 13.97
CA THR A 143 -18.54 -8.80 14.15
C THR A 143 -17.30 -9.29 13.40
N VAL A 144 -17.02 -10.60 13.42
CA VAL A 144 -15.91 -11.20 12.67
C VAL A 144 -16.13 -11.04 11.17
N LEU A 145 -17.35 -11.28 10.69
CA LEU A 145 -17.69 -11.12 9.27
C LEU A 145 -17.46 -9.67 8.80
N PHE A 146 -18.00 -8.68 9.52
CA PHE A 146 -17.82 -7.28 9.19
C PHE A 146 -16.34 -6.85 9.24
N ALA A 147 -15.57 -7.34 10.23
CA ALA A 147 -14.13 -7.08 10.32
C ALA A 147 -13.39 -7.69 9.12
N THR A 148 -13.74 -8.92 8.72
CA THR A 148 -13.14 -9.60 7.57
C THR A 148 -13.48 -8.89 6.26
N VAL A 149 -14.74 -8.53 6.03
CA VAL A 149 -15.16 -7.78 4.84
C VAL A 149 -14.46 -6.43 4.78
N ARG A 150 -14.36 -5.72 5.91
CA ARG A 150 -13.63 -4.46 6.00
C ARG A 150 -12.15 -4.64 5.65
N LEU A 151 -11.49 -5.66 6.20
CA LEU A 151 -10.10 -5.96 5.91
C LEU A 151 -9.89 -6.28 4.43
N LEU A 152 -10.74 -7.10 3.83
CA LEU A 152 -10.65 -7.47 2.41
C LEU A 152 -10.88 -6.27 1.49
N LEU A 153 -11.89 -5.45 1.75
CA LEU A 153 -12.21 -4.31 0.88
C LEU A 153 -11.22 -3.16 1.08
N LEU A 154 -11.00 -2.72 2.33
CA LEU A 154 -10.17 -1.54 2.62
C LEU A 154 -8.68 -1.88 2.73
N GLY A 155 -8.33 -3.09 3.16
CA GLY A 155 -6.95 -3.52 3.37
C GLY A 155 -6.33 -4.22 2.16
N VAL A 156 -7.12 -4.79 1.24
CA VAL A 156 -6.60 -5.52 0.09
C VAL A 156 -7.12 -4.94 -1.23
N ALA A 157 -8.42 -4.95 -1.47
CA ALA A 157 -8.98 -4.62 -2.79
C ALA A 157 -8.71 -3.16 -3.19
N LEU A 158 -8.99 -2.19 -2.31
CA LEU A 158 -8.78 -0.77 -2.62
C LEU A 158 -7.30 -0.38 -2.75
N PRO A 159 -6.37 -0.79 -1.83
CA PRO A 159 -4.95 -0.52 -2.03
C PRO A 159 -4.39 -1.18 -3.29
N LEU A 160 -4.79 -2.40 -3.60
CA LEU A 160 -4.33 -3.09 -4.81
C LEU A 160 -4.87 -2.41 -6.08
N ALA A 161 -6.13 -1.96 -6.08
CA ALA A 161 -6.68 -1.16 -7.17
C ALA A 161 -5.94 0.18 -7.33
N ALA A 162 -5.58 0.84 -6.22
CA ALA A 162 -4.75 2.05 -6.26
C ALA A 162 -3.40 1.79 -6.91
N ILE A 163 -2.71 0.72 -6.50
CA ILE A 163 -1.41 0.33 -7.07
C ILE A 163 -1.53 0.04 -8.57
N LYS A 164 -2.54 -0.72 -9.01
CA LYS A 164 -2.81 -1.01 -10.42
C LYS A 164 -3.01 0.28 -11.23
N LEU A 165 -3.83 1.19 -10.70
CA LEU A 165 -4.06 2.49 -11.32
C LEU A 165 -2.79 3.34 -11.38
N TRP A 166 -1.95 3.32 -10.35
CA TRP A 166 -0.66 4.02 -10.33
C TRP A 166 0.29 3.49 -11.40
N ILE A 167 0.37 2.17 -11.54
CA ILE A 167 1.17 1.52 -12.58
C ILE A 167 0.69 1.95 -13.98
N GLU A 168 -0.61 1.97 -14.22
CA GLU A 168 -1.19 2.38 -15.49
C GLU A 168 -0.89 3.86 -15.80
N VAL A 169 -1.17 4.77 -14.86
CA VAL A 169 -1.06 6.21 -15.04
C VAL A 169 0.38 6.70 -15.18
N THR A 170 1.33 6.07 -14.46
CA THR A 170 2.76 6.39 -14.63
C THR A 170 3.35 5.92 -15.95
N ALA A 171 2.69 5.01 -16.67
CA ALA A 171 3.06 4.60 -18.02
C ALA A 171 2.58 5.59 -19.11
N GLN A 172 1.62 6.46 -18.78
CA GLN A 172 0.95 7.36 -19.73
C GLN A 172 1.46 8.79 -19.59
N ASP A 173 1.36 9.58 -20.69
CA ASP A 173 1.57 11.02 -20.61
C ASP A 173 0.50 11.72 -19.78
N VAL A 174 0.83 12.91 -19.24
CA VAL A 174 -0.06 13.70 -18.38
C VAL A 174 -1.42 13.98 -19.06
N ARG A 175 -1.39 14.34 -20.35
CA ARG A 175 -2.61 14.63 -21.12
C ARG A 175 -3.52 13.41 -21.27
N THR A 176 -2.96 12.24 -21.53
CA THR A 176 -3.72 10.98 -21.63
C THR A 176 -4.14 10.46 -20.27
N ALA A 177 -3.33 10.65 -19.24
CA ALA A 177 -3.62 10.23 -17.88
C ALA A 177 -4.78 11.01 -17.24
N LEU A 178 -4.84 12.34 -17.45
CA LEU A 178 -5.80 13.24 -16.80
C LEU A 178 -6.84 13.83 -17.77
N GLY A 179 -6.66 13.68 -19.09
CA GLY A 179 -7.42 14.39 -20.12
C GLY A 179 -8.83 13.85 -20.40
N GLY A 180 -9.24 12.74 -19.84
CA GLY A 180 -10.52 12.09 -20.17
C GLY A 180 -11.74 12.52 -19.33
N GLY A 181 -11.59 13.49 -18.44
CA GLY A 181 -12.67 13.92 -17.54
C GLY A 181 -13.02 12.89 -16.46
N PHE A 182 -13.98 13.23 -15.60
CA PHE A 182 -14.38 12.41 -14.43
C PHE A 182 -14.87 11.00 -14.81
N LYS A 183 -15.64 10.88 -15.92
CA LYS A 183 -16.15 9.59 -16.39
C LYS A 183 -15.02 8.61 -16.73
N THR A 184 -13.97 9.08 -17.41
CA THR A 184 -12.83 8.25 -17.77
C THR A 184 -12.04 7.82 -16.53
N VAL A 185 -11.87 8.70 -15.56
CA VAL A 185 -11.23 8.34 -14.28
C VAL A 185 -12.04 7.28 -13.55
N LEU A 186 -13.35 7.40 -13.49
CA LEU A 186 -14.23 6.42 -12.84
C LEU A 186 -14.20 5.06 -13.55
N GLN A 187 -14.16 5.03 -14.90
CA GLN A 187 -13.98 3.81 -15.67
C GLN A 187 -12.63 3.15 -15.37
N ARG A 188 -11.54 3.92 -15.28
CA ARG A 188 -10.21 3.40 -14.92
C ARG A 188 -10.20 2.82 -13.51
N VAL A 189 -10.83 3.47 -12.54
CA VAL A 189 -10.99 2.94 -11.18
C VAL A 189 -11.75 1.62 -11.20
N GLY A 190 -12.86 1.53 -11.95
CA GLY A 190 -13.61 0.29 -12.11
C GLY A 190 -12.77 -0.84 -12.73
N ASN A 191 -12.02 -0.54 -13.78
CA ASN A 191 -11.11 -1.50 -14.42
C ASN A 191 -9.97 -1.92 -13.49
N ALA A 192 -9.42 -0.98 -12.70
CA ALA A 192 -8.37 -1.27 -11.72
C ALA A 192 -8.90 -2.17 -10.60
N LEU A 193 -10.13 -1.96 -10.13
CA LEU A 193 -10.79 -2.83 -9.16
C LEU A 193 -11.02 -4.24 -9.70
N ALA A 194 -11.48 -4.36 -10.95
CA ALA A 194 -11.66 -5.66 -11.59
C ALA A 194 -10.32 -6.44 -11.69
N ARG A 195 -9.26 -5.76 -12.13
CA ARG A 195 -7.91 -6.34 -12.21
C ARG A 195 -7.25 -6.57 -10.84
N ALA A 196 -7.66 -5.85 -9.79
CA ALA A 196 -7.18 -6.08 -8.44
C ALA A 196 -7.54 -7.48 -7.90
N CYS A 197 -8.62 -8.09 -8.40
CA CYS A 197 -9.04 -9.43 -8.03
C CYS A 197 -8.27 -10.56 -8.77
N GLU A 198 -7.34 -10.25 -9.65
CA GLU A 198 -6.50 -11.24 -10.32
C GLU A 198 -5.62 -11.98 -9.30
N PHE A 199 -5.59 -13.31 -9.40
CA PHE A 199 -4.92 -14.18 -8.42
C PHE A 199 -3.43 -13.81 -8.21
N ASP A 200 -2.67 -13.58 -9.29
CA ASP A 200 -1.24 -13.23 -9.20
C ASP A 200 -1.00 -11.90 -8.52
N SER A 201 -1.89 -10.94 -8.72
CA SER A 201 -1.85 -9.63 -8.07
C SER A 201 -2.14 -9.73 -6.58
N VAL A 202 -3.19 -10.49 -6.21
CA VAL A 202 -3.54 -10.74 -4.80
C VAL A 202 -2.43 -11.52 -4.09
N LEU A 203 -1.87 -12.55 -4.74
CA LEU A 203 -0.78 -13.34 -4.18
C LEU A 203 0.47 -12.49 -3.94
N THR A 204 0.87 -11.68 -4.94
CA THR A 204 2.04 -10.77 -4.80
C THR A 204 1.83 -9.76 -3.68
N TYR A 205 0.65 -9.17 -3.60
CA TYR A 205 0.32 -8.23 -2.54
C TYR A 205 0.31 -8.90 -1.16
N ALA A 206 -0.24 -10.11 -1.05
CA ALA A 206 -0.24 -10.89 0.19
C ALA A 206 1.18 -11.25 0.64
N LEU A 207 2.07 -11.69 -0.28
CA LEU A 207 3.48 -11.91 0.03
C LEU A 207 4.17 -10.63 0.51
N GLY A 208 3.89 -9.50 -0.14
CA GLY A 208 4.34 -8.19 0.30
C GLY A 208 3.86 -7.89 1.73
N LEU A 209 2.56 -8.04 2.02
CA LEU A 209 1.96 -7.83 3.34
C LEU A 209 2.65 -8.67 4.43
N ILE A 210 2.97 -9.93 4.15
CA ILE A 210 3.70 -10.78 5.09
C ILE A 210 5.05 -10.14 5.45
N ILE A 211 5.80 -9.65 4.46
CA ILE A 211 7.14 -9.11 4.69
C ILE A 211 7.10 -7.71 5.31
N PHE A 212 6.23 -6.81 4.84
CA PHE A 212 6.25 -5.42 5.31
C PHE A 212 5.30 -5.13 6.50
N VAL A 213 4.40 -6.05 6.86
CA VAL A 213 3.50 -5.92 8.02
C VAL A 213 3.72 -7.02 9.04
N LEU A 214 3.59 -8.30 8.63
CA LEU A 214 3.59 -9.41 9.58
C LEU A 214 4.96 -9.64 10.22
N VAL A 215 6.04 -9.60 9.42
CA VAL A 215 7.41 -9.75 9.95
C VAL A 215 7.79 -8.60 10.88
N PRO A 216 7.61 -7.30 10.53
CA PRO A 216 7.80 -6.18 11.43
C PRO A 216 6.98 -6.28 12.71
N TYR A 217 5.70 -6.66 12.61
CA TYR A 217 4.84 -6.88 13.76
C TYR A 217 5.44 -7.95 14.68
N ALA A 218 5.83 -9.10 14.15
CA ALA A 218 6.45 -10.17 14.94
C ALA A 218 7.74 -9.69 15.64
N ILE A 219 8.60 -8.94 14.93
CA ILE A 219 9.85 -8.39 15.49
C ILE A 219 9.56 -7.46 16.68
N LEU A 220 8.52 -6.62 16.60
CA LEU A 220 8.17 -5.70 17.68
C LEU A 220 7.66 -6.42 18.92
N PHE A 221 6.88 -7.49 18.77
CA PHE A 221 6.20 -8.16 19.86
C PHE A 221 6.93 -9.39 20.42
N VAL A 222 7.97 -9.89 19.75
CA VAL A 222 8.82 -10.96 20.31
C VAL A 222 9.54 -10.44 21.57
N ARG A 223 9.33 -11.12 22.69
CA ARG A 223 10.02 -10.82 23.96
C ARG A 223 11.43 -11.41 23.92
N ILE A 224 12.44 -10.56 23.91
CA ILE A 224 13.85 -10.96 24.08
C ILE A 224 14.21 -10.58 25.50
N PRO A 225 14.57 -11.54 26.38
CA PRO A 225 15.04 -11.22 27.72
C PRO A 225 16.37 -10.47 27.57
N ALA A 226 16.43 -9.27 28.08
CA ALA A 226 17.64 -8.46 28.10
C ALA A 226 17.96 -8.12 29.56
N ASN A 227 19.22 -8.22 29.96
CA ASN A 227 19.66 -8.15 31.35
C ASN A 227 20.41 -6.85 31.65
N GLY A 228 19.88 -5.71 31.21
CA GLY A 228 20.47 -4.40 31.54
C GLY A 228 20.06 -3.27 30.60
N THR A 229 19.99 -2.05 31.12
CA THR A 229 19.50 -0.84 30.42
C THR A 229 20.20 -0.54 29.10
N LYS A 230 21.50 -0.77 28.98
CA LYS A 230 22.26 -0.56 27.72
C LYS A 230 21.94 -1.63 26.68
N THR A 231 21.80 -2.89 27.09
CA THR A 231 21.43 -4.01 26.23
C THR A 231 19.99 -3.87 25.74
N ASP A 232 19.07 -3.44 26.61
CA ASP A 232 17.67 -3.18 26.26
C ASP A 232 17.57 -2.07 25.22
N PHE A 233 18.34 -0.99 25.36
CA PHE A 233 18.38 0.10 24.41
C PHE A 233 18.95 -0.35 23.05
N ALA A 234 20.04 -1.13 23.05
CA ALA A 234 20.63 -1.68 21.82
C ALA A 234 19.66 -2.60 21.09
N VAL A 235 18.98 -3.50 21.81
CA VAL A 235 17.94 -4.39 21.27
C VAL A 235 16.78 -3.56 20.69
N PHE A 236 16.34 -2.51 21.37
CA PHE A 236 15.28 -1.63 20.89
C PHE A 236 15.68 -0.95 19.56
N ILE A 237 16.86 -0.36 19.48
CA ILE A 237 17.37 0.25 18.24
C ILE A 237 17.49 -0.77 17.11
N ALA A 238 18.04 -1.96 17.40
CA ALA A 238 18.15 -3.02 16.41
C ALA A 238 16.78 -3.45 15.85
N ARG A 239 15.76 -3.56 16.72
CA ARG A 239 14.38 -3.84 16.31
C ARG A 239 13.81 -2.75 15.42
N LEU A 240 13.98 -1.48 15.78
CA LEU A 240 13.50 -0.36 14.97
C LEU A 240 14.14 -0.36 13.58
N LEU A 241 15.45 -0.61 13.50
CA LEU A 241 16.15 -0.72 12.21
C LEU A 241 15.64 -1.90 11.37
N LEU A 242 15.42 -3.06 11.99
CA LEU A 242 14.86 -4.22 11.29
C LEU A 242 13.43 -3.95 10.80
N VAL A 243 12.57 -3.37 11.63
CA VAL A 243 11.21 -2.97 11.24
C VAL A 243 11.24 -2.02 10.06
N PHE A 244 12.09 -0.98 10.13
CA PHE A 244 12.27 -0.03 9.04
C PHE A 244 12.69 -0.71 7.74
N LEU A 245 13.68 -1.60 7.79
CA LEU A 245 14.19 -2.32 6.62
C LEU A 245 13.14 -3.26 6.02
N PHE A 246 12.50 -4.09 6.84
CA PHE A 246 11.51 -5.04 6.35
C PHE A 246 10.28 -4.34 5.77
N THR A 247 9.81 -3.27 6.40
CA THR A 247 8.68 -2.48 5.89
C THR A 247 9.03 -1.86 4.54
N LEU A 248 10.20 -1.23 4.42
CA LEU A 248 10.64 -0.59 3.19
C LEU A 248 10.87 -1.63 2.07
N ILE A 249 11.68 -2.66 2.33
CA ILE A 249 12.04 -3.67 1.31
C ILE A 249 10.80 -4.42 0.85
N GLY A 250 9.95 -4.87 1.78
CA GLY A 250 8.72 -5.60 1.45
C GLY A 250 7.79 -4.79 0.56
N TRP A 251 7.63 -3.49 0.86
CA TRP A 251 6.81 -2.59 0.07
C TRP A 251 7.38 -2.36 -1.34
N ILE A 252 8.68 -2.05 -1.45
CA ILE A 252 9.35 -1.82 -2.74
C ILE A 252 9.26 -3.07 -3.62
N VAL A 253 9.55 -4.25 -3.05
CA VAL A 253 9.53 -5.51 -3.79
C VAL A 253 8.13 -5.85 -4.27
N ALA A 254 7.11 -5.65 -3.44
CA ALA A 254 5.72 -5.85 -3.83
C ALA A 254 5.33 -4.96 -5.02
N LEU A 255 5.61 -3.65 -4.95
CA LEU A 255 5.34 -2.71 -6.04
C LEU A 255 6.13 -3.05 -7.33
N ALA A 256 7.42 -3.37 -7.20
CA ALA A 256 8.25 -3.72 -8.34
C ALA A 256 7.76 -5.01 -9.04
N THR A 257 7.32 -6.01 -8.27
CA THR A 257 6.79 -7.26 -8.81
C THR A 257 5.44 -7.02 -9.52
N LEU A 258 4.54 -6.26 -8.90
CA LEU A 258 3.26 -5.89 -9.52
C LEU A 258 3.48 -5.11 -10.82
N THR A 259 4.47 -4.21 -10.86
CA THR A 259 4.82 -3.48 -12.09
C THR A 259 5.29 -4.42 -13.20
N LYS A 260 6.09 -5.44 -12.88
CA LYS A 260 6.55 -6.44 -13.85
C LYS A 260 5.41 -7.30 -14.39
N ILE A 261 4.49 -7.73 -13.53
CA ILE A 261 3.31 -8.51 -13.94
C ILE A 261 2.46 -7.71 -14.93
N GLU A 262 2.15 -6.44 -14.62
CA GLU A 262 1.35 -5.59 -15.51
C GLU A 262 2.03 -5.33 -16.84
N THR A 263 3.34 -5.09 -16.87
CA THR A 263 4.07 -4.88 -18.12
C THR A 263 4.16 -6.14 -18.97
N SER A 264 4.20 -7.34 -18.36
CA SER A 264 4.18 -8.61 -19.08
C SER A 264 2.82 -8.92 -19.73
N THR A 265 1.73 -8.53 -19.07
CA THR A 265 0.36 -8.71 -19.61
C THR A 265 0.00 -7.70 -20.69
N ALA A 266 0.66 -6.54 -20.72
CA ALA A 266 0.44 -5.46 -21.66
C ALA A 266 1.20 -5.62 -23.00
N VAL A 267 1.94 -6.73 -23.22
CA VAL A 267 2.57 -7.00 -24.54
C VAL A 267 1.46 -7.21 -25.57
N PRO A 268 1.37 -6.34 -26.59
CA PRO A 268 0.26 -6.37 -27.51
C PRO A 268 0.27 -7.64 -28.34
N VAL A 269 -0.90 -8.20 -28.58
CA VAL A 269 -1.23 -9.25 -29.57
C VAL A 269 -0.94 -8.80 -31.02
N SER A 270 -0.28 -7.68 -31.23
CA SER A 270 0.08 -7.13 -32.55
C SER A 270 1.32 -7.74 -33.21
N ALA A 271 1.88 -8.82 -32.65
CA ALA A 271 2.91 -9.61 -33.33
C ALA A 271 2.33 -10.94 -33.86
N ILE A 272 1.17 -10.90 -34.52
CA ILE A 272 0.84 -11.91 -35.50
C ILE A 272 1.62 -11.49 -36.72
N PRO A 273 2.66 -12.24 -37.18
CA PRO A 273 3.31 -11.95 -38.42
C PRO A 273 2.22 -12.01 -39.51
N ASP A 274 2.14 -10.95 -40.31
CA ASP A 274 1.29 -10.95 -41.51
C ASP A 274 1.51 -12.28 -42.24
N ALA A 275 0.43 -13.04 -42.38
CA ALA A 275 0.43 -14.23 -43.19
C ALA A 275 0.93 -13.84 -44.59
N PRO A 276 1.85 -14.62 -45.20
CA PRO A 276 2.44 -14.27 -46.47
C PRO A 276 1.32 -14.10 -47.52
N ALA A 277 1.38 -12.96 -48.25
CA ALA A 277 0.43 -12.57 -49.28
C ALA A 277 0.46 -13.45 -50.55
N GLU A 278 0.85 -14.73 -50.42
CA GLU A 278 1.02 -15.68 -51.55
C GLU A 278 -0.17 -16.60 -51.81
N ALA A 279 -1.36 -16.29 -51.34
CA ALA A 279 -2.56 -17.09 -51.61
C ALA A 279 -3.65 -16.29 -52.37
N ARG A 280 -3.25 -15.38 -53.29
CA ARG A 280 -4.16 -14.77 -54.26
C ARG A 280 -3.48 -14.70 -55.61
N ALA A 281 -3.38 -15.82 -56.30
CA ALA A 281 -3.18 -15.91 -57.75
C ALA A 281 -4.15 -16.99 -58.27
#